data_650f70f5e7cb468a1d828a782168efe7
#
_entry.id   650f70f5e7cb468a1d828a782168efe7
#
_cell.length_a   1.000
_cell.length_b   1.000
_cell.length_c   1.000
_cell.angle_alpha   90.00
_cell.angle_beta   90.00
_cell.angle_gamma   90.00
#
_symmetry.space_group_name_H-M   'P 1'
#
loop_
_entity.id
_entity.type
_entity.pdbx_description
1 polymer ?
#
loop_
_entity_poly.entity_id
_entity_poly.type
_entity_poly.pdbx_seq_one_letter_code
_entity_poly.pdbx_strand_id
1 'polypeptide(L)'
;MEANYERFPVLKDKRKQITGELSGGQQRMVEISRTLMAEPKMLLVDEPTAGLSKMLSEEVYEMLTVLTEQEGLTILLVDQEIRHALHISDYVYVLELGRNKFEGPASDFDDLEKAFWVA
;
A
#
# COMPACT_ATOMS: atom_id res chain seq x y z
N MET A 1 -4.34 16.43 12.16
CA MET A 1 -5.51 16.34 11.26
C MET A 1 -5.29 17.13 9.97
N GLU A 2 -4.93 18.42 10.01
CA GLU A 2 -4.67 19.24 8.81
C GLU A 2 -3.59 18.63 7.87
N ALA A 3 -2.49 18.12 8.42
CA ALA A 3 -1.43 17.46 7.61
C ALA A 3 -1.98 16.29 6.78
N ASN A 4 -2.93 15.52 7.30
CA ASN A 4 -3.57 14.43 6.57
C ASN A 4 -4.52 14.95 5.48
N TYR A 5 -5.15 16.11 5.68
CA TYR A 5 -5.96 16.74 4.63
C TYR A 5 -5.10 17.29 3.49
N GLU A 6 -3.87 17.71 3.76
CA GLU A 6 -2.92 18.10 2.73
C GLU A 6 -2.42 16.90 1.93
N ARG A 7 -2.16 15.76 2.61
CA ARG A 7 -1.77 14.50 1.96
C ARG A 7 -2.89 13.90 1.13
N PHE A 8 -4.12 13.96 1.65
CA PHE A 8 -5.31 13.33 1.05
C PHE A 8 -6.44 14.36 0.92
N PRO A 9 -6.40 15.22 -0.12
CA PRO A 9 -7.39 16.30 -0.29
C PRO A 9 -8.84 15.80 -0.32
N VAL A 10 -9.09 14.61 -0.83
CA VAL A 10 -10.43 14.01 -0.86
C VAL A 10 -11.02 13.82 0.54
N LEU A 11 -10.20 13.59 1.56
CA LEU A 11 -10.65 13.45 2.94
C LEU A 11 -11.10 14.79 3.51
N LYS A 12 -10.49 15.91 3.11
CA LYS A 12 -10.90 17.25 3.49
C LYS A 12 -12.30 17.54 2.98
N ASP A 13 -12.58 17.24 1.74
CA ASP A 13 -13.89 17.46 1.12
C ASP A 13 -14.98 16.59 1.76
N LYS A 14 -14.62 15.39 2.20
CA LYS A 14 -15.54 14.42 2.80
C LYS A 14 -15.48 14.33 4.33
N ARG A 15 -14.82 15.28 4.99
CA ARG A 15 -14.60 15.26 6.45
C ARG A 15 -15.87 15.19 7.31
N LYS A 16 -17.01 15.62 6.76
CA LYS A 16 -18.31 15.59 7.44
C LYS A 16 -19.12 14.33 7.14
N GLN A 17 -18.66 13.47 6.23
CA GLN A 17 -19.35 12.23 5.91
C GLN A 17 -19.02 11.13 6.93
N ILE A 18 -20.01 10.25 7.15
CA ILE A 18 -19.80 9.02 7.92
C ILE A 18 -18.89 8.10 7.12
N THR A 19 -17.89 7.46 7.77
CA THR A 19 -16.91 6.59 7.10
C THR A 19 -17.56 5.50 6.25
N GLY A 20 -18.71 4.95 6.68
CA GLY A 20 -19.44 3.94 5.91
C GLY A 20 -20.01 4.41 4.57
N GLU A 21 -20.11 5.73 4.36
CA GLU A 21 -20.58 6.33 3.09
C GLU A 21 -19.44 6.58 2.09
N LEU A 22 -18.19 6.37 2.50
CA LEU A 22 -17.03 6.51 1.65
C LEU A 22 -16.86 5.28 0.75
N SER A 23 -16.19 5.46 -0.40
CA SER A 23 -15.73 4.32 -1.20
C SER A 23 -14.74 3.44 -0.43
N GLY A 24 -14.55 2.19 -0.86
CA GLY A 24 -13.58 1.28 -0.23
C GLY A 24 -12.16 1.86 -0.20
N GLY A 25 -11.71 2.48 -1.29
CA GLY A 25 -10.41 3.15 -1.36
C GLY A 25 -10.32 4.35 -0.41
N GLN A 26 -11.38 5.15 -0.31
CA GLN A 26 -11.44 6.27 0.64
C GLN A 26 -11.44 5.80 2.09
N GLN A 27 -12.11 4.70 2.41
CA GLN A 27 -12.05 4.07 3.73
C GLN A 27 -10.63 3.62 4.08
N ARG A 28 -9.90 3.05 3.14
CA ARG A 28 -8.48 2.70 3.32
C ARG A 28 -7.61 3.93 3.57
N MET A 29 -7.85 5.02 2.86
CA MET A 29 -7.16 6.31 3.11
C MET A 29 -7.40 6.81 4.54
N VAL A 30 -8.63 6.70 5.05
CA VAL A 30 -8.96 7.07 6.44
C VAL A 30 -8.20 6.20 7.44
N GLU A 31 -8.18 4.88 7.24
CA GLU A 31 -7.46 3.95 8.11
C GLU A 31 -5.97 4.27 8.20
N ILE A 32 -5.33 4.49 7.05
CA ILE A 32 -3.91 4.84 6.98
C ILE A 32 -3.66 6.21 7.59
N SER A 33 -4.52 7.20 7.32
CA SER A 33 -4.41 8.54 7.89
C SER A 33 -4.47 8.52 9.42
N ARG A 34 -5.30 7.70 10.00
CA ARG A 34 -5.36 7.50 11.47
C ARG A 34 -4.03 7.01 12.02
N THR A 35 -3.44 6.03 11.35
CA THR A 35 -2.13 5.48 11.74
C THR A 35 -1.04 6.53 11.64
N LEU A 36 -1.07 7.36 10.60
CA LEU A 36 -0.10 8.44 10.39
C LEU A 36 -0.19 9.56 11.44
N MET A 37 -1.31 9.71 12.13
CA MET A 37 -1.44 10.68 13.22
C MET A 37 -0.48 10.41 14.38
N ALA A 38 -0.03 9.17 14.56
CA ALA A 38 0.99 8.80 15.55
C ALA A 38 2.42 9.16 15.11
N GLU A 39 2.61 9.74 13.92
CA GLU A 39 3.91 10.08 13.34
C GLU A 39 4.90 8.88 13.32
N PRO A 40 4.49 7.73 12.75
CA PRO A 40 5.34 6.55 12.76
C PRO A 40 6.54 6.73 11.82
N LYS A 41 7.63 6.04 12.11
CA LYS A 41 8.79 5.93 11.21
C LYS A 41 8.62 4.79 10.22
N MET A 42 7.81 3.80 10.57
CA MET A 42 7.52 2.63 9.76
C MET A 42 6.04 2.29 9.84
N LEU A 43 5.46 1.96 8.72
CA LEU A 43 4.07 1.53 8.58
C LEU A 43 4.02 0.07 8.11
N LEU A 44 3.25 -0.75 8.81
CA LEU A 44 2.96 -2.13 8.41
C LEU A 44 1.60 -2.16 7.71
N VAL A 45 1.56 -2.62 6.47
CA VAL A 45 0.37 -2.64 5.63
C VAL A 45 0.13 -4.05 5.12
N ASP A 46 -0.99 -4.64 5.53
CA ASP A 46 -1.35 -6.00 5.17
C ASP A 46 -2.53 -6.00 4.20
N GLU A 47 -2.30 -6.49 2.99
CA GLU A 47 -3.27 -6.64 1.91
C GLU A 47 -4.22 -5.41 1.74
N PRO A 48 -3.69 -4.22 1.49
CA PRO A 48 -4.46 -2.98 1.54
C PRO A 48 -5.54 -2.88 0.46
N THR A 49 -5.43 -3.67 -0.60
CA THR A 49 -6.32 -3.62 -1.76
C THR A 49 -7.32 -4.77 -1.81
N ALA A 50 -7.32 -5.65 -0.81
CA ALA A 50 -8.25 -6.78 -0.75
C ALA A 50 -9.71 -6.32 -0.85
N GLY A 51 -10.46 -6.89 -1.79
CA GLY A 51 -11.88 -6.56 -2.01
C GLY A 51 -12.14 -5.26 -2.76
N LEU A 52 -11.10 -4.53 -3.19
CA LEU A 52 -11.24 -3.31 -3.97
C LEU A 52 -11.27 -3.60 -5.49
N SER A 53 -11.94 -2.71 -6.25
CA SER A 53 -11.82 -2.70 -7.71
C SER A 53 -10.40 -2.35 -8.13
N LYS A 54 -10.03 -2.65 -9.37
CA LYS A 54 -8.71 -2.30 -9.92
C LYS A 54 -8.40 -0.81 -9.77
N MET A 55 -9.36 0.05 -10.12
CA MET A 55 -9.20 1.50 -10.02
C MET A 55 -8.92 1.95 -8.57
N LEU A 56 -9.68 1.45 -7.61
CA LEU A 56 -9.48 1.79 -6.19
C LEU A 56 -8.17 1.22 -5.64
N SER A 57 -7.74 0.06 -6.12
CA SER A 57 -6.45 -0.53 -5.76
C SER A 57 -5.29 0.34 -6.25
N GLU A 58 -5.36 0.84 -7.48
CA GLU A 58 -4.36 1.76 -8.04
C GLU A 58 -4.25 3.04 -7.21
N GLU A 59 -5.37 3.62 -6.77
CA GLU A 59 -5.37 4.79 -5.87
C GLU A 59 -4.67 4.51 -4.54
N VAL A 60 -4.88 3.32 -3.96
CA VAL A 60 -4.21 2.93 -2.70
C VAL A 60 -2.70 2.77 -2.91
N TYR A 61 -2.27 2.11 -3.97
CA TYR A 61 -0.84 1.97 -4.28
C TYR A 61 -0.16 3.31 -4.56
N GLU A 62 -0.83 4.20 -5.27
CA GLU A 62 -0.34 5.56 -5.52
C GLU A 62 -0.15 6.33 -4.20
N MET A 63 -1.09 6.23 -3.29
CA MET A 63 -0.99 6.81 -1.95
C MET A 63 0.23 6.27 -1.18
N LEU A 64 0.45 4.95 -1.18
CA LEU A 64 1.60 4.35 -0.52
C LEU A 64 2.92 4.83 -1.13
N THR A 65 2.98 4.97 -2.45
CA THR A 65 4.14 5.52 -3.17
C THR A 65 4.43 6.95 -2.75
N VAL A 66 3.42 7.80 -2.67
CA VAL A 66 3.55 9.19 -2.20
C VAL A 66 4.12 9.25 -0.79
N LEU A 67 3.66 8.39 0.11
CA LEU A 67 4.15 8.36 1.49
C LEU A 67 5.63 7.96 1.57
N THR A 68 6.09 7.04 0.75
CA THR A 68 7.51 6.64 0.73
C THR A 68 8.38 7.67 0.04
N GLU A 69 8.00 8.15 -1.13
CA GLU A 69 8.83 9.04 -1.96
C GLU A 69 8.86 10.49 -1.45
N GLN A 70 7.71 11.02 -1.03
CA GLN A 70 7.60 12.42 -0.63
C GLN A 70 7.79 12.64 0.86
N GLU A 71 7.43 11.69 1.70
CA GLU A 71 7.49 11.83 3.15
C GLU A 71 8.56 10.98 3.82
N GLY A 72 9.26 10.15 3.05
CA GLY A 72 10.35 9.31 3.56
C GLY A 72 9.90 8.23 4.53
N LEU A 73 8.61 7.85 4.50
CA LEU A 73 8.07 6.80 5.36
C LEU A 73 8.55 5.43 4.88
N THR A 74 9.02 4.60 5.79
CA THR A 74 9.32 3.19 5.50
C THR A 74 8.04 2.38 5.59
N ILE A 75 7.74 1.60 4.55
CA ILE A 75 6.55 0.74 4.50
C ILE A 75 6.96 -0.71 4.34
N LEU A 76 6.46 -1.58 5.22
CA LEU A 76 6.48 -3.03 5.01
C LEU A 76 5.10 -3.44 4.50
N LEU A 77 5.03 -3.79 3.23
CA LEU A 77 3.80 -4.17 2.53
C LEU A 77 3.72 -5.69 2.42
N VAL A 78 2.60 -6.26 2.83
CA VAL A 78 2.23 -7.66 2.53
C VAL A 78 1.11 -7.63 1.51
N ASP A 79 1.32 -8.25 0.36
CA ASP A 79 0.34 -8.25 -0.72
C ASP A 79 0.43 -9.52 -1.56
N GLN A 80 -0.68 -9.94 -2.14
CA GLN A 80 -0.75 -11.04 -3.12
C GLN A 80 -0.82 -10.52 -4.56
N GLU A 81 -1.05 -9.24 -4.77
CA GLU A 81 -1.01 -8.58 -6.08
C GLU A 81 0.45 -8.30 -6.47
N ILE A 82 1.16 -9.36 -6.85
CA ILE A 82 2.62 -9.37 -7.06
C ILE A 82 3.10 -8.25 -7.96
N ARG A 83 2.41 -7.99 -9.08
CA ARG A 83 2.81 -6.95 -10.05
C ARG A 83 2.86 -5.57 -9.44
N HIS A 84 1.79 -5.17 -8.75
CA HIS A 84 1.72 -3.87 -8.13
C HIS A 84 2.70 -3.74 -6.97
N ALA A 85 2.79 -4.78 -6.14
CA ALA A 85 3.73 -4.81 -5.03
C ALA A 85 5.19 -4.66 -5.50
N LEU A 86 5.61 -5.39 -6.53
CA LEU A 86 6.95 -5.27 -7.11
C LEU A 86 7.21 -3.87 -7.68
N HIS A 87 6.21 -3.29 -8.35
CA HIS A 87 6.35 -1.98 -8.99
C HIS A 87 6.63 -0.84 -8.00
N ILE A 88 6.06 -0.92 -6.80
CA ILE A 88 6.21 0.11 -5.78
C ILE A 88 7.26 -0.21 -4.70
N SER A 89 7.86 -1.39 -4.73
CA SER A 89 8.80 -1.85 -3.71
C SER A 89 10.24 -1.66 -4.15
N ASP A 90 11.11 -1.41 -3.19
CA ASP A 90 12.56 -1.36 -3.39
C ASP A 90 13.21 -2.72 -3.12
N TYR A 91 12.71 -3.44 -2.11
CA TYR A 91 13.23 -4.73 -1.68
C TYR A 91 12.08 -5.71 -1.41
N VAL A 92 12.27 -6.98 -1.72
CA VAL A 92 11.22 -8.00 -1.67
C VAL A 92 11.66 -9.22 -0.87
N TYR A 93 10.75 -9.74 -0.06
CA TYR A 93 10.84 -11.04 0.60
C TYR A 93 9.72 -11.93 0.05
N VAL A 94 10.06 -13.13 -0.41
CA VAL A 94 9.08 -14.12 -0.86
C VAL A 94 8.96 -15.22 0.19
N LEU A 95 7.78 -15.32 0.79
CA LEU A 95 7.48 -16.34 1.78
C LEU A 95 6.70 -17.50 1.17
N GLU A 96 7.12 -18.71 1.46
CA GLU A 96 6.45 -19.92 1.06
C GLU A 96 6.45 -20.92 2.22
N LEU A 97 5.28 -21.47 2.54
CA LEU A 97 5.11 -22.44 3.63
C LEU A 97 5.73 -22.00 4.97
N GLY A 98 5.59 -20.71 5.30
CA GLY A 98 6.10 -20.15 6.55
C GLY A 98 7.62 -19.92 6.58
N ARG A 99 8.29 -19.97 5.43
CA ARG A 99 9.74 -19.76 5.32
C ARG A 99 10.06 -18.69 4.28
N ASN A 100 11.12 -17.94 4.52
CA ASN A 100 11.69 -17.05 3.51
C ASN A 100 12.35 -17.90 2.42
N LYS A 101 11.81 -17.84 1.21
CA LYS A 101 12.29 -18.61 0.05
C LYS A 101 13.30 -17.83 -0.78
N PHE A 102 13.00 -16.56 -1.03
CA PHE A 102 13.84 -15.64 -1.78
C PHE A 102 13.75 -14.25 -1.18
N GLU A 103 14.82 -13.48 -1.31
CA GLU A 103 14.82 -12.05 -0.97
C GLU A 103 15.83 -11.32 -1.85
N GLY A 104 15.60 -10.04 -2.09
CA GLY A 104 16.50 -9.18 -2.85
C GLY A 104 15.85 -7.90 -3.33
N PRO A 105 16.62 -7.07 -4.08
CA PRO A 105 16.07 -5.89 -4.74
C PRO A 105 14.90 -6.25 -5.64
N ALA A 106 13.88 -5.38 -5.71
CA ALA A 106 12.70 -5.63 -6.53
C ALA A 106 13.03 -5.85 -8.01
N SER A 107 14.08 -5.19 -8.51
CA SER A 107 14.58 -5.37 -9.89
C SER A 107 15.04 -6.79 -10.23
N ASP A 108 15.43 -7.59 -9.23
CA ASP A 108 15.84 -8.98 -9.44
C ASP A 108 14.65 -9.93 -9.66
N PHE A 109 13.42 -9.44 -9.42
CA PHE A 109 12.19 -10.24 -9.46
C PHE A 109 11.35 -10.06 -10.73
N ASP A 110 11.76 -9.21 -11.67
CA ASP A 110 11.03 -8.97 -12.92
C ASP A 110 10.79 -10.25 -13.75
N ASP A 111 11.71 -11.20 -13.68
CA ASP A 111 11.60 -12.52 -14.36
C ASP A 111 10.86 -13.57 -13.52
N LEU A 112 10.78 -13.39 -12.19
CA LEU A 112 10.09 -14.33 -11.31
C LEU A 112 8.57 -14.27 -11.45
N GLU A 113 8.03 -13.16 -11.86
CA GLU A 113 6.61 -13.06 -12.18
C GLU A 113 6.23 -14.12 -13.23
N LYS A 114 7.08 -14.33 -14.23
CA LYS A 114 6.89 -15.36 -15.24
C LYS A 114 7.06 -16.77 -14.68
N ALA A 115 7.97 -16.96 -13.73
CA ALA A 115 8.26 -18.25 -13.12
C ALA A 115 7.17 -18.71 -12.13
N PHE A 116 6.53 -17.80 -11.40
CA PHE A 116 5.45 -18.14 -10.48
C PHE A 116 4.15 -18.55 -11.18
N TRP A 117 3.92 -18.06 -12.40
CA TRP A 117 2.70 -18.36 -13.16
C TRP A 117 2.83 -19.52 -14.14
N VAL A 118 4.03 -20.04 -14.36
CA VAL A 118 4.30 -21.19 -15.24
C VAL A 118 4.45 -22.50 -14.45
N ALA A 119 4.52 -22.41 -13.17
CA ALA A 119 4.54 -23.55 -12.26
C ALA A 119 3.18 -23.81 -11.65
#